data_0fb6e1a8c9c2ad951fc4cc6261c59669
#
_entry.id   0fb6e1a8c9c2ad951fc4cc6261c59669
#
_cell.length_a   1.000
_cell.length_b   1.000
_cell.length_c   1.000
_cell.angle_alpha   90.00
_cell.angle_beta   90.00
_cell.angle_gamma   90.00
#
_symmetry.space_group_name_H-M   'P 1'
#
loop_
_entity.id
_entity.type
_entity.pdbx_description
1 polymer ?
#
loop_
_entity_poly.entity_id
_entity_poly.type
_entity_poly.pdbx_seq_one_letter_code
_entity_poly.pdbx_strand_id
1 'polypeptide(L)'
;GSGEILKLSAAAFTGPDKKIVTANPTFESIARHASVAGADVVKIDLASDYSHDLKKMLAAANGAGLVYICNPNNPTASITPAKEIADFLGKLSPATIVLVDEAYHHYVESKDYESVIPLVKDYPHLMVARTFSKIYGMAGLRCGYCVTQTGNIRRLRNHQAFDSVNIMALVA
;
A
#
# COMPACT_ATOMS: atom_id res chain seq x y z
N GLY A 1 -11.70 -0.74 7.65
CA GLY A 1 -10.94 0.41 7.11
C GLY A 1 -9.69 -0.06 6.37
N SER A 2 -8.92 0.88 5.78
CA SER A 2 -7.70 0.52 5.03
C SER A 2 -6.69 -0.27 5.87
N GLY A 3 -6.66 -0.09 7.19
CA GLY A 3 -5.81 -0.90 8.06
C GLY A 3 -6.05 -2.41 7.96
N GLU A 4 -7.28 -2.84 7.70
CA GLU A 4 -7.57 -4.24 7.39
C GLU A 4 -6.95 -4.66 6.05
N ILE A 5 -7.02 -3.81 5.02
CA ILE A 5 -6.39 -4.07 3.73
C ILE A 5 -4.88 -4.27 3.91
N LEU A 6 -4.22 -3.44 4.73
CA LEU A 6 -2.79 -3.59 5.05
C LEU A 6 -2.52 -4.95 5.71
N LYS A 7 -3.34 -5.34 6.70
CA LYS A 7 -3.23 -6.64 7.37
C LYS A 7 -3.40 -7.80 6.40
N LEU A 8 -4.46 -7.76 5.58
CA LEU A 8 -4.73 -8.80 4.57
C LEU A 8 -3.62 -8.89 3.53
N SER A 9 -3.06 -7.74 3.10
CA SER A 9 -1.96 -7.69 2.14
C SER A 9 -0.68 -8.31 2.72
N ALA A 10 -0.34 -8.01 3.97
CA ALA A 10 0.78 -8.65 4.63
C ALA A 10 0.59 -10.19 4.69
N ALA A 11 -0.58 -10.65 5.15
CA ALA A 11 -0.86 -12.08 5.25
C ALA A 11 -0.87 -12.82 3.90
N ALA A 12 -1.36 -12.16 2.82
CA ALA A 12 -1.50 -12.79 1.51
C ALA A 12 -0.20 -12.81 0.69
N PHE A 13 0.70 -11.84 0.93
CA PHE A 13 1.84 -11.61 0.05
C PHE A 13 3.20 -11.68 0.73
N THR A 14 3.26 -11.79 2.07
CA THR A 14 4.51 -11.92 2.83
C THR A 14 4.54 -13.19 3.69
N GLY A 15 5.71 -13.56 4.18
CA GLY A 15 5.93 -14.74 5.02
C GLY A 15 7.42 -15.03 5.20
N PRO A 16 7.81 -16.17 5.80
CA PRO A 16 9.21 -16.48 6.08
C PRO A 16 10.15 -16.37 4.87
N ASP A 17 9.65 -16.73 3.66
CA ASP A 17 10.42 -16.71 2.42
C ASP A 17 10.09 -15.52 1.50
N LYS A 18 9.28 -14.57 1.99
CA LYS A 18 8.77 -13.43 1.20
C LYS A 18 8.79 -12.16 2.03
N LYS A 19 9.92 -11.46 1.99
CA LYS A 19 10.10 -10.19 2.69
C LYS A 19 9.16 -9.09 2.20
N ILE A 20 8.97 -8.07 3.05
CA ILE A 20 8.39 -6.79 2.68
C ILE A 20 9.49 -5.73 2.56
N VAL A 21 9.38 -4.84 1.57
CA VAL A 21 10.17 -3.62 1.45
C VAL A 21 9.29 -2.42 1.73
N THR A 22 9.74 -1.52 2.61
CA THR A 22 9.01 -0.32 3.00
C THR A 22 9.97 0.84 3.23
N ALA A 23 9.46 2.08 3.17
CA ALA A 23 10.25 3.26 3.52
C ALA A 23 10.45 3.39 5.05
N ASN A 24 11.37 4.29 5.44
CA ASN A 24 11.62 4.68 6.83
C ASN A 24 11.97 6.18 6.90
N PRO A 25 11.21 7.01 7.66
CA PRO A 25 9.95 6.66 8.31
C PRO A 25 8.77 6.56 7.35
N THR A 26 7.78 5.71 7.68
CA THR A 26 6.49 5.61 7.00
C THR A 26 5.44 5.03 7.96
N PHE A 27 4.21 4.84 7.51
CA PHE A 27 3.15 4.24 8.33
C PHE A 27 3.44 2.75 8.59
N GLU A 28 3.69 2.41 9.85
CA GLU A 28 4.30 1.13 10.24
C GLU A 28 3.35 -0.08 10.29
N SER A 29 2.04 0.12 10.18
CA SER A 29 1.06 -0.95 10.43
C SER A 29 1.31 -2.21 9.59
N ILE A 30 1.60 -2.04 8.30
CA ILE A 30 1.82 -3.19 7.40
C ILE A 30 3.11 -3.94 7.74
N ALA A 31 4.17 -3.21 8.12
CA ALA A 31 5.44 -3.81 8.52
C ALA A 31 5.27 -4.69 9.77
N ARG A 32 4.47 -4.22 10.75
CA ARG A 32 4.12 -5.02 11.94
C ARG A 32 3.36 -6.28 11.57
N HIS A 33 2.38 -6.20 10.67
CA HIS A 33 1.62 -7.37 10.23
C HIS A 33 2.50 -8.37 9.46
N ALA A 34 3.41 -7.89 8.61
CA ALA A 34 4.38 -8.73 7.90
C ALA A 34 5.33 -9.44 8.87
N SER A 35 5.84 -8.73 9.88
CA SER A 35 6.68 -9.32 10.93
C SER A 35 5.93 -10.42 11.70
N VAL A 36 4.66 -10.20 12.05
CA VAL A 36 3.81 -11.24 12.68
C VAL A 36 3.60 -12.44 11.77
N ALA A 37 3.57 -12.26 10.46
CA ALA A 37 3.52 -13.33 9.46
C ALA A 37 4.88 -14.03 9.26
N GLY A 38 5.92 -13.65 10.00
CA GLY A 38 7.26 -14.24 9.94
C GLY A 38 8.13 -13.68 8.80
N ALA A 39 7.72 -12.59 8.16
CA ALA A 39 8.46 -11.99 7.07
C ALA A 39 9.56 -11.05 7.56
N ASP A 40 10.70 -11.04 6.86
CA ASP A 40 11.71 -10.01 7.00
C ASP A 40 11.17 -8.66 6.53
N VAL A 41 11.43 -7.61 7.32
CA VAL A 41 11.06 -6.23 7.01
C VAL A 41 12.30 -5.45 6.61
N VAL A 42 12.42 -5.13 5.32
CA VAL A 42 13.51 -4.32 4.78
C VAL A 42 13.06 -2.86 4.74
N LYS A 43 13.67 -2.01 5.56
CA LYS A 43 13.39 -0.58 5.64
C LYS A 43 14.41 0.20 4.81
N ILE A 44 13.92 1.09 3.95
CA ILE A 44 14.73 1.96 3.09
C ILE A 44 14.51 3.41 3.53
N ASP A 45 15.57 4.11 3.90
CA ASP A 45 15.46 5.52 4.27
C ASP A 45 14.92 6.34 3.10
N LEU A 46 14.08 7.31 3.42
CA LEU A 46 13.56 8.28 2.45
C LEU A 46 14.71 9.09 1.82
N ALA A 47 14.48 9.64 0.66
CA ALA A 47 15.38 10.60 0.03
C ALA A 47 15.51 11.90 0.85
N SER A 48 16.43 12.78 0.49
CA SER A 48 16.69 14.02 1.24
C SER A 48 15.51 15.00 1.26
N ASP A 49 14.60 14.89 0.30
CA ASP A 49 13.33 15.63 0.20
C ASP A 49 12.16 14.90 0.87
N TYR A 50 12.44 13.80 1.56
CA TYR A 50 11.47 12.91 2.19
C TYR A 50 10.55 12.14 1.22
N SER A 51 10.79 12.17 -0.09
CA SER A 51 10.14 11.27 -1.04
C SER A 51 10.66 9.83 -0.89
N HIS A 52 9.96 8.85 -1.45
CA HIS A 52 10.43 7.47 -1.47
C HIS A 52 11.66 7.33 -2.37
N ASP A 53 12.75 6.77 -1.84
CA ASP A 53 13.92 6.38 -2.66
C ASP A 53 13.58 5.11 -3.46
N LEU A 54 12.79 5.29 -4.51
CA LEU A 54 12.32 4.18 -5.36
C LEU A 54 13.46 3.39 -5.99
N LYS A 55 14.62 4.01 -6.20
CA LYS A 55 15.81 3.33 -6.74
C LYS A 55 16.36 2.32 -5.74
N LYS A 56 16.52 2.72 -4.48
CA LYS A 56 16.97 1.79 -3.41
C LYS A 56 15.89 0.75 -3.09
N MET A 57 14.61 1.15 -3.08
CA MET A 57 13.50 0.21 -2.88
C MET A 57 13.47 -0.87 -3.98
N LEU A 58 13.71 -0.50 -5.25
CA LEU A 58 13.80 -1.45 -6.37
C LEU A 58 14.95 -2.44 -6.18
N ALA A 59 16.13 -1.96 -5.80
CA ALA A 59 17.28 -2.83 -5.54
C ALA A 59 17.02 -3.81 -4.40
N ALA A 60 16.29 -3.37 -3.36
CA ALA A 60 15.91 -4.20 -2.23
C ALA A 60 14.77 -5.17 -2.52
N ALA A 61 13.97 -4.94 -3.58
CA ALA A 61 12.76 -5.70 -3.88
C ALA A 61 13.00 -7.07 -4.50
N ASN A 62 14.24 -7.42 -4.84
CA ASN A 62 14.54 -8.77 -5.33
C ASN A 62 14.13 -9.83 -4.31
N GLY A 63 13.27 -10.79 -4.71
CA GLY A 63 12.70 -11.81 -3.85
C GLY A 63 11.66 -11.30 -2.83
N ALA A 64 11.25 -10.04 -2.90
CA ALA A 64 10.19 -9.52 -2.04
C ALA A 64 8.81 -10.02 -2.51
N GLY A 65 7.95 -10.33 -1.55
CA GLY A 65 6.55 -10.61 -1.83
C GLY A 65 5.71 -9.33 -1.92
N LEU A 66 6.13 -8.28 -1.20
CA LEU A 66 5.38 -7.03 -1.09
C LEU A 66 6.33 -5.82 -1.01
N VAL A 67 6.01 -4.76 -1.75
CA VAL A 67 6.56 -3.41 -1.56
C VAL A 67 5.42 -2.50 -1.11
N TYR A 68 5.65 -1.72 -0.05
CA TYR A 68 4.68 -0.77 0.47
C TYR A 68 5.14 0.66 0.25
N ILE A 69 4.25 1.48 -0.32
CA ILE A 69 4.46 2.90 -0.60
C ILE A 69 3.28 3.66 0.01
N CYS A 70 3.51 4.48 1.02
CA CYS A 70 2.51 5.38 1.60
C CYS A 70 2.58 6.73 0.87
N ASN A 71 1.59 7.07 0.06
CA ASN A 71 1.65 8.26 -0.79
C ASN A 71 0.33 9.03 -0.85
N PRO A 72 0.19 10.18 -0.18
CA PRO A 72 1.22 10.89 0.59
C PRO A 72 1.73 10.13 1.80
N ASN A 73 3.03 10.32 2.12
CA ASN A 73 3.65 9.58 3.21
C ASN A 73 3.22 10.10 4.59
N ASN A 74 3.04 9.21 5.52
CA ASN A 74 2.81 9.48 6.93
C ASN A 74 4.04 8.96 7.70
N PRO A 75 4.82 9.81 8.43
CA PRO A 75 4.40 11.12 8.96
C PRO A 75 4.88 12.35 8.19
N THR A 76 5.64 12.20 7.09
CA THR A 76 6.38 13.31 6.48
C THR A 76 5.54 14.22 5.58
N ALA A 77 4.32 13.80 5.22
CA ALA A 77 3.44 14.47 4.26
C ALA A 77 4.06 14.66 2.86
N SER A 78 5.21 14.06 2.59
CA SER A 78 5.85 14.08 1.28
C SER A 78 5.08 13.28 0.25
N ILE A 79 5.26 13.63 -1.01
CA ILE A 79 4.64 12.93 -2.15
C ILE A 79 5.72 12.31 -3.04
N THR A 80 5.33 11.23 -3.71
CA THR A 80 6.11 10.60 -4.78
C THR A 80 5.26 10.70 -6.06
N PRO A 81 5.74 11.34 -7.14
CA PRO A 81 4.97 11.51 -8.36
C PRO A 81 4.50 10.19 -8.97
N ALA A 82 3.28 10.18 -9.54
CA ALA A 82 2.71 8.97 -10.14
C ALA A 82 3.57 8.42 -11.29
N LYS A 83 4.24 9.30 -12.06
CA LYS A 83 5.17 8.90 -13.11
C LYS A 83 6.34 8.07 -12.56
N GLU A 84 6.92 8.49 -11.43
CA GLU A 84 8.03 7.76 -10.82
C GLU A 84 7.57 6.38 -10.30
N ILE A 85 6.35 6.32 -9.74
CA ILE A 85 5.75 5.04 -9.34
C ILE A 85 5.49 4.14 -10.56
N ALA A 86 5.03 4.69 -11.69
CA ALA A 86 4.85 3.94 -12.93
C ALA A 86 6.18 3.38 -13.47
N ASP A 87 7.24 4.21 -13.47
CA ASP A 87 8.59 3.79 -13.87
C ASP A 87 9.15 2.70 -12.95
N PHE A 88 8.87 2.78 -11.65
CA PHE A 88 9.21 1.76 -10.66
C PHE A 88 8.47 0.45 -10.94
N LEU A 89 7.14 0.50 -11.14
CA LEU A 89 6.31 -0.66 -11.46
C LEU A 89 6.80 -1.38 -12.73
N GLY A 90 7.16 -0.61 -13.76
CA GLY A 90 7.65 -1.17 -15.02
C GLY A 90 9.00 -1.91 -14.93
N LYS A 91 9.79 -1.63 -13.88
CA LYS A 91 11.10 -2.27 -13.62
C LYS A 91 11.02 -3.41 -12.61
N LEU A 92 9.93 -3.47 -11.85
CA LEU A 92 9.76 -4.47 -10.80
C LEU A 92 9.30 -5.82 -11.39
N SER A 93 9.72 -6.92 -10.75
CA SER A 93 9.18 -8.24 -11.10
C SER A 93 7.66 -8.26 -10.88
N PRO A 94 6.85 -8.74 -11.84
CA PRO A 94 5.40 -8.86 -11.68
C PRO A 94 4.99 -9.87 -10.60
N ALA A 95 5.92 -10.66 -10.08
CA ALA A 95 5.70 -11.56 -8.94
C ALA A 95 5.67 -10.81 -7.59
N THR A 96 6.24 -9.61 -7.54
CA THR A 96 6.24 -8.74 -6.33
C THR A 96 5.06 -7.80 -6.36
N ILE A 97 4.20 -7.88 -5.37
CA ILE A 97 3.04 -6.98 -5.27
C ILE A 97 3.50 -5.60 -4.77
N VAL A 98 2.94 -4.55 -5.32
CA VAL A 98 3.11 -3.17 -4.83
C VAL A 98 1.79 -2.69 -4.25
N LEU A 99 1.78 -2.31 -2.98
CA LEU A 99 0.64 -1.66 -2.34
C LEU A 99 0.94 -0.19 -2.13
N VAL A 100 0.20 0.67 -2.82
CA VAL A 100 0.21 2.13 -2.61
C VAL A 100 -0.95 2.50 -1.68
N ASP A 101 -0.62 3.07 -0.52
CA ASP A 101 -1.60 3.54 0.45
C ASP A 101 -1.89 5.03 0.21
N GLU A 102 -3.04 5.31 -0.37
CA GLU A 102 -3.53 6.65 -0.69
C GLU A 102 -4.50 7.20 0.37
N ALA A 103 -4.28 6.88 1.65
CA ALA A 103 -5.16 7.33 2.74
C ALA A 103 -5.32 8.85 2.80
N TYR A 104 -4.32 9.60 2.37
CA TYR A 104 -4.30 11.07 2.39
C TYR A 104 -4.43 11.72 1.00
N HIS A 105 -4.74 10.95 -0.03
CA HIS A 105 -4.89 11.42 -1.42
C HIS A 105 -5.70 12.72 -1.56
N HIS A 106 -6.84 12.81 -0.87
CA HIS A 106 -7.76 13.94 -1.02
C HIS A 106 -7.29 15.25 -0.37
N TYR A 107 -6.18 15.24 0.39
CA TYR A 107 -5.60 16.43 1.02
C TYR A 107 -4.53 17.09 0.15
N VAL A 108 -4.14 16.47 -0.97
CA VAL A 108 -3.04 16.97 -1.79
C VAL A 108 -3.55 18.03 -2.76
N GLU A 109 -2.93 19.20 -2.72
CA GLU A 109 -3.19 20.32 -3.64
C GLU A 109 -2.08 20.48 -4.70
N SER A 110 -0.96 19.75 -4.54
CA SER A 110 0.15 19.78 -5.48
C SER A 110 -0.26 19.22 -6.84
N LYS A 111 0.15 19.92 -7.92
CA LYS A 111 -0.03 19.47 -9.30
C LYS A 111 0.90 18.31 -9.70
N ASP A 112 1.92 18.03 -8.87
CA ASP A 112 2.87 16.95 -9.11
C ASP A 112 2.36 15.61 -8.55
N TYR A 113 1.21 15.63 -7.89
CA TYR A 113 0.58 14.45 -7.34
C TYR A 113 -0.63 14.01 -8.14
N GLU A 114 -0.65 12.75 -8.50
CA GLU A 114 -1.81 12.08 -9.07
C GLU A 114 -2.03 10.73 -8.41
N SER A 115 -3.29 10.27 -8.37
CA SER A 115 -3.59 8.92 -7.93
C SER A 115 -3.03 7.89 -8.91
N VAL A 116 -2.50 6.80 -8.37
CA VAL A 116 -2.04 5.67 -9.19
C VAL A 116 -3.14 4.64 -9.50
N ILE A 117 -4.38 4.87 -9.07
CA ILE A 117 -5.52 3.98 -9.42
C ILE A 117 -5.61 3.73 -10.94
N PRO A 118 -5.47 4.73 -11.84
CA PRO A 118 -5.53 4.49 -13.28
C PRO A 118 -4.49 3.48 -13.79
N LEU A 119 -3.35 3.32 -13.11
CA LEU A 119 -2.29 2.39 -13.48
C LEU A 119 -2.63 0.92 -13.19
N VAL A 120 -3.65 0.65 -12.36
CA VAL A 120 -4.06 -0.73 -12.00
C VAL A 120 -4.43 -1.56 -13.23
N LYS A 121 -4.94 -0.94 -14.29
CA LYS A 121 -5.29 -1.63 -15.55
C LYS A 121 -4.05 -2.18 -16.27
N ASP A 122 -2.91 -1.50 -16.17
CA ASP A 122 -1.69 -1.79 -16.91
C ASP A 122 -0.68 -2.61 -16.05
N TYR A 123 -0.79 -2.54 -14.71
CA TYR A 123 0.11 -3.21 -13.78
C TYR A 123 -0.66 -4.19 -12.88
N PRO A 124 -0.76 -5.49 -13.25
CA PRO A 124 -1.54 -6.48 -12.49
C PRO A 124 -1.07 -6.68 -11.04
N HIS A 125 0.18 -6.34 -10.74
CA HIS A 125 0.77 -6.44 -9.41
C HIS A 125 0.59 -5.16 -8.57
N LEU A 126 -0.11 -4.14 -9.08
CA LEU A 126 -0.43 -2.93 -8.33
C LEU A 126 -1.74 -3.09 -7.54
N MET A 127 -1.70 -2.66 -6.29
CA MET A 127 -2.84 -2.52 -5.40
C MET A 127 -2.85 -1.10 -4.84
N VAL A 128 -4.02 -0.47 -4.74
CA VAL A 128 -4.19 0.87 -4.16
C VAL A 128 -5.20 0.81 -3.03
N ALA A 129 -4.78 1.19 -1.82
CA ALA A 129 -5.65 1.24 -0.65
C ALA A 129 -6.14 2.66 -0.40
N ARG A 130 -7.42 2.81 -0.06
CA ARG A 130 -8.04 4.07 0.35
C ARG A 130 -8.93 3.89 1.57
N THR A 131 -9.18 4.97 2.27
CA THR A 131 -9.97 4.96 3.51
C THR A 131 -10.98 6.09 3.54
N PHE A 132 -12.13 5.84 4.16
CA PHE A 132 -13.10 6.87 4.53
C PHE A 132 -12.80 7.50 5.90
N SER A 133 -11.77 7.02 6.61
CA SER A 133 -11.44 7.46 7.96
C SER A 133 -10.86 8.87 8.05
N LYS A 134 -10.38 9.45 6.94
CA LYS A 134 -9.64 10.72 6.93
C LYS A 134 -10.55 11.88 6.51
N ILE A 135 -10.49 12.32 5.27
CA ILE A 135 -11.21 13.49 4.79
C ILE A 135 -12.74 13.37 4.98
N TYR A 136 -13.28 12.17 4.93
CA TYR A 136 -14.71 11.92 5.14
C TYR A 136 -15.14 11.88 6.61
N GLY A 137 -14.20 11.98 7.56
CA GLY A 137 -14.51 11.98 8.99
C GLY A 137 -15.07 10.66 9.55
N MET A 138 -15.06 9.58 8.77
CA MET A 138 -15.73 8.30 9.11
C MET A 138 -14.79 7.31 9.81
N ALA A 139 -13.84 7.79 10.62
CA ALA A 139 -12.84 6.93 11.26
C ALA A 139 -13.47 5.84 12.16
N GLY A 140 -14.56 6.17 12.86
CA GLY A 140 -15.30 5.25 13.73
C GLY A 140 -16.03 4.14 12.97
N LEU A 141 -16.39 4.35 11.71
CA LEU A 141 -17.13 3.37 10.90
C LEU A 141 -16.24 2.29 10.30
N ARG A 142 -14.93 2.41 10.40
CA ARG A 142 -13.98 1.38 9.95
C ARG A 142 -14.20 0.95 8.49
N CYS A 143 -14.41 1.90 7.57
CA CYS A 143 -14.62 1.64 6.15
C CYS A 143 -13.42 2.09 5.31
N GLY A 144 -13.12 1.32 4.26
CA GLY A 144 -12.08 1.61 3.28
C GLY A 144 -12.17 0.60 2.14
N TYR A 145 -11.41 0.81 1.08
CA TYR A 145 -11.44 -0.05 -0.10
C TYR A 145 -10.06 -0.23 -0.72
N CYS A 146 -9.93 -1.27 -1.51
CA CYS A 146 -8.75 -1.56 -2.31
C CYS A 146 -9.15 -1.68 -3.78
N VAL A 147 -8.38 -1.04 -4.65
CA VAL A 147 -8.50 -1.16 -6.10
C VAL A 147 -7.32 -1.96 -6.61
N THR A 148 -7.58 -3.09 -7.26
CA THR A 148 -6.57 -3.97 -7.84
C THR A 148 -7.20 -4.97 -8.80
N GLN A 149 -6.39 -5.76 -9.51
CA GLN A 149 -6.86 -6.83 -10.38
C GLN A 149 -7.51 -8.00 -9.61
N THR A 150 -8.45 -8.69 -10.26
CA THR A 150 -9.25 -9.78 -9.66
C THR A 150 -8.41 -10.87 -9.00
N GLY A 151 -7.24 -11.20 -9.56
CA GLY A 151 -6.33 -12.19 -8.98
C GLY A 151 -5.88 -11.83 -7.58
N ASN A 152 -5.54 -10.58 -7.33
CA ASN A 152 -5.15 -10.10 -6.01
C ASN A 152 -6.33 -10.07 -5.04
N ILE A 153 -7.53 -9.66 -5.52
CA ILE A 153 -8.75 -9.68 -4.70
C ILE A 153 -9.03 -11.10 -4.17
N ARG A 154 -8.92 -12.11 -5.01
CA ARG A 154 -9.11 -13.51 -4.60
C ARG A 154 -8.12 -13.91 -3.48
N ARG A 155 -6.85 -13.52 -3.60
CA ARG A 155 -5.83 -13.79 -2.58
C ARG A 155 -6.14 -13.06 -1.26
N LEU A 156 -6.55 -11.80 -1.30
CA LEU A 156 -6.95 -11.04 -0.10
C LEU A 156 -8.16 -11.69 0.59
N ARG A 157 -9.18 -12.10 -0.18
CA ARG A 157 -10.39 -12.72 0.36
C ARG A 157 -10.14 -14.01 1.13
N ASN A 158 -9.09 -14.75 0.80
CA ASN A 158 -8.71 -15.96 1.56
C ASN A 158 -8.32 -15.67 3.01
N HIS A 159 -7.97 -14.42 3.32
CA HIS A 159 -7.58 -13.96 4.65
C HIS A 159 -8.62 -13.04 5.29
N GLN A 160 -9.65 -12.65 4.54
CA GLN A 160 -10.69 -11.74 5.01
C GLN A 160 -11.70 -12.48 5.89
N ALA A 161 -12.03 -11.89 7.05
CA ALA A 161 -13.12 -12.41 7.86
C ALA A 161 -14.46 -12.26 7.14
N PHE A 162 -15.35 -13.23 7.33
CA PHE A 162 -16.73 -13.11 6.90
C PHE A 162 -17.39 -11.93 7.60
N ASP A 163 -18.24 -11.17 6.89
CA ASP A 163 -18.91 -9.98 7.42
C ASP A 163 -17.97 -8.86 7.93
N SER A 164 -16.82 -8.67 7.28
CA SER A 164 -15.79 -7.71 7.70
C SER A 164 -16.19 -6.23 7.60
N VAL A 165 -17.24 -5.90 6.85
CA VAL A 165 -17.78 -4.54 6.76
C VAL A 165 -18.99 -4.41 7.67
N ASN A 166 -18.93 -3.49 8.64
CA ASN A 166 -20.04 -3.29 9.56
C ASN A 166 -21.24 -2.61 8.86
N ILE A 167 -22.44 -2.91 9.34
CA ILE A 167 -23.67 -2.46 8.69
C ILE A 167 -23.81 -0.93 8.66
N MET A 168 -23.29 -0.22 9.65
CA MET A 168 -23.35 1.25 9.68
C MET A 168 -22.52 1.87 8.55
N ALA A 169 -21.40 1.22 8.17
CA ALA A 169 -20.59 1.65 7.06
C ALA A 169 -21.21 1.36 5.69
N LEU A 170 -22.21 0.47 5.61
CA LEU A 170 -22.93 0.19 4.37
C LEU A 170 -24.06 1.21 4.09
N VAL A 171 -24.48 1.94 5.12
CA VAL A 171 -25.59 2.90 5.05
C VAL A 171 -25.11 4.35 4.99
N ALA A 172 -23.91 4.62 5.51
CA ALA A 172 -23.30 5.94 5.54
C ALA A 172 -22.70 6.35 4.20
#